data_76a77b547e230f211e0235c008902ca2
#
_entry.id   76a77b547e230f211e0235c008902ca2
#
_cell.length_a   1.000
_cell.length_b   1.000
_cell.length_c   1.000
_cell.angle_alpha   90.00
_cell.angle_beta   90.00
_cell.angle_gamma   90.00
#
_symmetry.space_group_name_H-M   'P 1'
#
loop_
_entity.id
_entity.type
_entity.pdbx_description
1 polymer ?
#
loop_
_entity_poly.entity_id
_entity_poly.type
_entity_poly.pdbx_seq_one_letter_code
_entity_poly.pdbx_strand_id
1 'polypeptide(L)'
;MRYTALAPGCNCIEDGGVKTPRLFLVAAALSLGFAAFARAESTWLHDFSKAQEEAKTNHKLLFLNFTGSDWCGWCIKFDKDVLSQPKFKDFAHDNLVLMELDFPRRKSLPTEVQKQNRELAQLYEVMGFPTIVVLNSNGQKVWQFDGYFSGGPDAFVEQLQKLPKS
;
A
#
# COMPACT_ATOMS: atom_id res chain seq x y z
N MET A 1 -23.18 -20.55 77.83
CA MET A 1 -23.28 -19.45 78.84
C MET A 1 -23.50 -18.22 78.01
N ARG A 2 -24.74 -17.77 77.95
CA ARG A 2 -25.29 -16.61 78.72
C ARG A 2 -24.63 -15.33 78.19
N TYR A 3 -25.25 -14.27 77.74
CA TYR A 3 -26.58 -13.73 77.76
C TYR A 3 -26.50 -12.42 76.97
N THR A 4 -27.51 -12.15 76.17
CA THR A 4 -28.52 -11.07 76.29
C THR A 4 -28.00 -9.64 76.12
N ALA A 5 -28.48 -8.94 75.21
CA ALA A 5 -29.73 -8.20 75.01
C ALA A 5 -29.43 -6.71 75.13
N LEU A 6 -29.94 -5.81 74.40
CA LEU A 6 -31.19 -5.20 74.13
C LEU A 6 -31.00 -3.90 73.35
N ALA A 7 -31.83 -3.64 72.45
CA ALA A 7 -32.15 -2.33 71.92
C ALA A 7 -32.84 -1.47 73.04
N PRO A 8 -33.35 -0.25 72.85
CA PRO A 8 -33.87 0.39 71.63
C PRO A 8 -33.74 1.95 71.62
N GLY A 9 -34.40 2.55 70.68
CA GLY A 9 -34.90 3.91 70.79
C GLY A 9 -34.68 4.77 69.59
N CYS A 10 -35.58 4.87 68.67
CA CYS A 10 -36.65 5.87 68.53
C CYS A 10 -36.06 7.30 68.41
N ASN A 11 -36.34 8.01 67.49
CA ASN A 11 -37.44 8.64 66.86
C ASN A 11 -37.03 9.87 66.02
N CYS A 12 -37.57 9.96 64.90
CA CYS A 12 -38.43 11.02 64.35
C CYS A 12 -37.88 12.43 64.12
N ILE A 13 -38.24 12.83 62.99
CA ILE A 13 -39.01 14.03 62.55
C ILE A 13 -38.20 14.78 61.47
N GLU A 14 -38.74 14.69 60.24
CA GLU A 14 -39.37 15.70 59.39
C GLU A 14 -38.60 17.01 59.27
N ASP A 15 -38.29 17.45 58.14
CA ASP A 15 -39.11 18.20 57.22
C ASP A 15 -38.27 18.81 56.04
N GLY A 16 -38.95 19.03 55.01
CA GLY A 16 -38.73 20.23 54.20
C GLY A 16 -38.02 20.06 52.87
N GLY A 17 -38.78 19.64 51.95
CA GLY A 17 -38.89 20.11 50.58
C GLY A 17 -37.82 20.96 49.99
N VAL A 18 -37.33 20.55 48.87
CA VAL A 18 -37.39 21.34 47.62
C VAL A 18 -37.07 20.39 46.46
N LYS A 19 -38.06 20.15 45.63
CA LYS A 19 -37.93 19.49 44.34
C LYS A 19 -37.21 20.42 43.36
N THR A 20 -35.98 20.16 43.06
CA THR A 20 -35.36 20.67 41.82
C THR A 20 -35.07 19.52 40.89
N PRO A 21 -35.66 19.50 39.71
CA PRO A 21 -35.29 18.51 38.71
C PRO A 21 -33.88 18.86 38.17
N ARG A 22 -32.89 18.12 38.62
CA ARG A 22 -31.58 18.17 37.99
C ARG A 22 -31.72 17.57 36.61
N LEU A 23 -31.82 18.48 35.63
CA LEU A 23 -31.67 18.22 34.22
C LEU A 23 -30.27 17.65 33.99
N PHE A 24 -30.18 16.32 33.92
CA PHE A 24 -28.94 15.66 33.44
C PHE A 24 -28.84 15.95 31.96
N LEU A 25 -28.08 16.98 31.61
CA LEU A 25 -27.55 17.17 30.27
C LEU A 25 -26.56 16.03 30.02
N VAL A 26 -27.05 14.96 29.39
CA VAL A 26 -26.22 13.95 28.78
C VAL A 26 -25.60 14.59 27.55
N ALA A 27 -24.43 15.17 27.72
CA ALA A 27 -23.58 15.55 26.61
C ALA A 27 -23.07 14.26 25.97
N ALA A 28 -23.83 13.77 24.98
CA ALA A 28 -23.34 12.72 24.08
C ALA A 28 -22.24 13.34 23.20
N ALA A 29 -21.01 13.22 23.66
CA ALA A 29 -19.84 13.52 22.83
C ALA A 29 -19.83 12.50 21.70
N LEU A 30 -20.34 12.89 20.53
CA LEU A 30 -20.09 12.21 19.27
C LEU A 30 -18.59 12.33 18.96
N SER A 31 -17.80 11.40 19.46
CA SER A 31 -16.43 11.18 18.96
C SER A 31 -16.55 10.57 17.56
N LEU A 32 -16.58 11.44 16.54
CA LEU A 32 -16.30 11.02 15.17
C LEU A 32 -14.87 10.48 15.16
N GLY A 33 -14.75 9.17 15.30
CA GLY A 33 -13.51 8.46 15.06
C GLY A 33 -13.13 8.66 13.61
N PHE A 34 -12.20 9.56 13.36
CA PHE A 34 -11.51 9.67 12.07
C PHE A 34 -10.68 8.40 11.93
N ALA A 35 -11.28 7.35 11.34
CA ALA A 35 -10.53 6.17 10.93
C ALA A 35 -9.57 6.66 9.83
N ALA A 36 -8.33 6.96 10.22
CA ALA A 36 -7.26 7.13 9.28
C ALA A 36 -7.08 5.77 8.59
N PHE A 37 -7.64 5.63 7.39
CA PHE A 37 -7.33 4.51 6.52
C PHE A 37 -5.83 4.60 6.21
N ALA A 38 -5.04 3.84 6.94
CA ALA A 38 -3.65 3.61 6.58
C ALA A 38 -3.65 2.95 5.20
N ARG A 39 -3.37 3.74 4.16
CA ARG A 39 -3.20 3.24 2.80
C ARG A 39 -1.95 2.37 2.80
N ALA A 40 -2.10 1.08 2.55
CA ALA A 40 -0.97 0.18 2.44
C ALA A 40 -0.08 0.63 1.27
N GLU A 41 1.21 0.81 1.51
CA GLU A 41 2.16 1.16 0.45
C GLU A 41 2.26 -0.03 -0.52
N SER A 42 2.29 0.24 -1.83
CA SER A 42 2.46 -0.79 -2.86
C SER A 42 3.81 -1.48 -2.68
N THR A 43 3.80 -2.78 -2.43
CA THR A 43 5.02 -3.57 -2.24
C THR A 43 5.54 -4.07 -3.58
N TRP A 44 6.83 -3.94 -3.82
CA TRP A 44 7.49 -4.53 -4.97
C TRP A 44 7.62 -6.05 -4.81
N LEU A 45 7.10 -6.79 -5.78
CA LEU A 45 7.22 -8.24 -5.87
C LEU A 45 8.50 -8.65 -6.62
N HIS A 46 8.99 -9.87 -6.35
CA HIS A 46 10.17 -10.43 -7.02
C HIS A 46 9.90 -11.82 -7.63
N ASP A 47 8.65 -12.30 -7.53
CA ASP A 47 8.18 -13.58 -8.09
C ASP A 47 7.16 -13.28 -9.18
N PHE A 48 7.49 -13.64 -10.42
CA PHE A 48 6.66 -13.32 -11.59
C PHE A 48 5.32 -14.04 -11.56
N SER A 49 5.30 -15.31 -11.12
CA SER A 49 4.06 -16.08 -11.09
C SER A 49 3.06 -15.47 -10.10
N LYS A 50 3.55 -15.07 -8.93
CA LYS A 50 2.72 -14.37 -7.93
C LYS A 50 2.24 -13.01 -8.41
N ALA A 51 3.14 -12.24 -9.04
CA ALA A 51 2.80 -10.93 -9.56
C ALA A 51 1.74 -11.01 -10.68
N GLN A 52 1.86 -12.01 -11.55
CA GLN A 52 0.89 -12.25 -12.62
C GLN A 52 -0.48 -12.71 -12.08
N GLU A 53 -0.47 -13.60 -11.11
CA GLU A 53 -1.71 -14.05 -10.45
C GLU A 53 -2.42 -12.89 -9.73
N GLU A 54 -1.66 -12.06 -9.02
CA GLU A 54 -2.19 -10.88 -8.35
C GLU A 54 -2.77 -9.86 -9.34
N ALA A 55 -2.07 -9.60 -10.45
CA ALA A 55 -2.54 -8.69 -11.49
C ALA A 55 -3.84 -9.20 -12.13
N LYS A 56 -3.93 -10.50 -12.39
CA LYS A 56 -5.13 -11.16 -12.93
C LYS A 56 -6.31 -11.07 -11.96
N THR A 57 -6.09 -11.43 -10.70
CA THR A 57 -7.14 -11.47 -9.67
C THR A 57 -7.71 -10.08 -9.37
N ASN A 58 -6.84 -9.06 -9.35
CA ASN A 58 -7.23 -7.69 -9.02
C ASN A 58 -7.57 -6.84 -10.25
N HIS A 59 -7.54 -7.41 -11.47
CA HIS A 59 -7.74 -6.70 -12.74
C HIS A 59 -6.86 -5.45 -12.87
N LYS A 60 -5.58 -5.58 -12.43
CA LYS A 60 -4.57 -4.53 -12.50
C LYS A 60 -3.57 -4.78 -13.63
N LEU A 61 -2.90 -3.72 -14.04
CA LEU A 61 -1.71 -3.84 -14.90
C LEU A 61 -0.55 -4.43 -14.08
N LEU A 62 0.26 -5.29 -14.69
CA LEU A 62 1.52 -5.76 -14.11
C LEU A 62 2.67 -4.91 -14.66
N PHE A 63 3.30 -4.16 -13.76
CA PHE A 63 4.39 -3.25 -14.04
C PHE A 63 5.72 -3.92 -13.71
N LEU A 64 6.50 -4.24 -14.74
CA LEU A 64 7.81 -4.89 -14.64
C LEU A 64 8.91 -3.83 -14.77
N ASN A 65 9.68 -3.62 -13.70
CA ASN A 65 10.82 -2.70 -13.68
C ASN A 65 12.14 -3.47 -13.77
N PHE A 66 12.75 -3.51 -14.95
CA PHE A 66 14.09 -4.05 -15.14
C PHE A 66 15.13 -2.99 -14.74
N THR A 67 15.91 -3.29 -13.72
CA THR A 67 16.78 -2.30 -13.07
C THR A 67 18.14 -2.87 -12.67
N GLY A 68 19.11 -2.01 -12.44
CA GLY A 68 20.38 -2.32 -11.79
C GLY A 68 20.52 -1.47 -10.53
N SER A 69 19.86 -1.89 -9.45
CA SER A 69 19.61 -1.06 -8.26
C SER A 69 20.85 -0.50 -7.59
N ASP A 70 22.01 -1.15 -7.71
CA ASP A 70 23.25 -0.78 -7.00
C ASP A 70 24.36 -0.20 -7.89
N TRP A 71 24.13 -0.07 -9.21
CA TRP A 71 25.13 0.42 -10.14
C TRP A 71 24.60 1.30 -11.27
N CYS A 72 23.31 1.16 -11.65
CA CYS A 72 22.73 1.88 -12.78
C CYS A 72 22.29 3.29 -12.36
N GLY A 73 23.08 4.31 -12.66
CA GLY A 73 22.78 5.70 -12.29
C GLY A 73 21.43 6.21 -12.81
N TRP A 74 21.05 5.82 -14.05
CA TRP A 74 19.75 6.20 -14.62
C TRP A 74 18.58 5.49 -13.96
N CYS A 75 18.77 4.24 -13.48
CA CYS A 75 17.76 3.51 -12.73
C CYS A 75 17.49 4.17 -11.37
N ILE A 76 18.58 4.50 -10.65
CA ILE A 76 18.51 5.19 -9.35
C ILE A 76 17.84 6.56 -9.53
N LYS A 77 18.20 7.28 -10.60
CA LYS A 77 17.57 8.57 -10.91
C LYS A 77 16.07 8.41 -11.25
N PHE A 78 15.70 7.43 -12.05
CA PHE A 78 14.31 7.15 -12.42
C PHE A 78 13.47 6.76 -11.21
N ASP A 79 14.01 5.90 -10.34
CA ASP A 79 13.34 5.57 -9.08
C ASP A 79 13.06 6.82 -8.24
N LYS A 80 14.09 7.66 -8.02
CA LYS A 80 13.97 8.88 -7.23
C LYS A 80 12.99 9.89 -7.84
N ASP A 81 13.08 10.13 -9.13
CA ASP A 81 12.37 11.23 -9.80
C ASP A 81 10.94 10.85 -10.20
N VAL A 82 10.64 9.55 -10.31
CA VAL A 82 9.34 9.05 -10.80
C VAL A 82 8.72 8.01 -9.87
N LEU A 83 9.37 6.86 -9.68
CA LEU A 83 8.73 5.71 -9.01
C LEU A 83 8.55 5.92 -7.49
N SER A 84 9.44 6.67 -6.86
CA SER A 84 9.34 7.02 -5.43
C SER A 84 8.42 8.23 -5.16
N GLN A 85 7.92 8.90 -6.20
CA GLN A 85 7.08 10.08 -6.03
C GLN A 85 5.65 9.73 -5.61
N PRO A 86 5.01 10.55 -4.76
CA PRO A 86 3.65 10.30 -4.28
C PRO A 86 2.66 10.07 -5.42
N LYS A 87 2.74 10.85 -6.49
CA LYS A 87 1.87 10.73 -7.66
C LYS A 87 1.90 9.33 -8.29
N PHE A 88 3.10 8.75 -8.46
CA PHE A 88 3.24 7.39 -8.98
C PHE A 88 2.75 6.36 -7.96
N LYS A 89 3.16 6.49 -6.69
CA LYS A 89 2.77 5.57 -5.62
C LYS A 89 1.25 5.48 -5.45
N ASP A 90 0.56 6.61 -5.46
CA ASP A 90 -0.90 6.68 -5.37
C ASP A 90 -1.58 5.99 -6.56
N PHE A 91 -1.10 6.25 -7.77
CA PHE A 91 -1.61 5.59 -8.96
C PHE A 91 -1.34 4.08 -8.92
N ALA A 92 -0.11 3.69 -8.56
CA ALA A 92 0.31 2.30 -8.50
C ALA A 92 -0.53 1.48 -7.51
N HIS A 93 -0.79 2.04 -6.33
CA HIS A 93 -1.63 1.38 -5.33
C HIS A 93 -2.96 0.89 -5.91
N ASP A 94 -3.63 1.72 -6.70
CA ASP A 94 -4.97 1.42 -7.20
C ASP A 94 -4.97 0.64 -8.53
N ASN A 95 -3.90 0.77 -9.33
CA ASN A 95 -3.91 0.36 -10.73
C ASN A 95 -2.84 -0.65 -11.13
N LEU A 96 -1.78 -0.79 -10.35
CA LEU A 96 -0.64 -1.63 -10.71
C LEU A 96 -0.36 -2.72 -9.67
N VAL A 97 0.16 -3.83 -10.15
CA VAL A 97 1.00 -4.76 -9.38
C VAL A 97 2.44 -4.46 -9.79
N LEU A 98 3.29 -4.16 -8.82
CA LEU A 98 4.67 -3.75 -9.06
C LEU A 98 5.61 -4.95 -8.91
N MET A 99 6.44 -5.21 -9.92
CA MET A 99 7.47 -6.24 -9.89
C MET A 99 8.83 -5.64 -10.24
N GLU A 100 9.81 -5.86 -9.36
CA GLU A 100 11.21 -5.50 -9.59
C GLU A 100 12.00 -6.69 -10.13
N LEU A 101 12.64 -6.49 -11.25
CA LEU A 101 13.60 -7.42 -11.86
C LEU A 101 15.00 -6.79 -11.77
N ASP A 102 15.63 -6.97 -10.60
CA ASP A 102 16.94 -6.39 -10.33
C ASP A 102 18.08 -7.21 -10.90
N PHE A 103 19.10 -6.53 -11.42
CA PHE A 103 20.35 -7.09 -11.93
C PHE A 103 21.54 -6.47 -11.20
N PRO A 104 21.69 -6.76 -9.90
CA PRO A 104 22.72 -6.15 -9.08
C PRO A 104 24.14 -6.64 -9.44
N ARG A 105 25.15 -5.81 -9.11
CA ARG A 105 26.58 -6.15 -9.27
C ARG A 105 27.30 -6.34 -7.94
N ARG A 106 26.79 -5.71 -6.85
CA ARG A 106 27.43 -5.70 -5.54
C ARG A 106 26.77 -6.62 -4.53
N LYS A 107 25.51 -7.00 -4.77
CA LYS A 107 24.74 -7.94 -3.94
C LYS A 107 24.39 -9.18 -4.77
N SER A 108 24.19 -10.32 -4.12
CA SER A 108 23.72 -11.54 -4.80
C SER A 108 22.23 -11.73 -4.55
N LEU A 109 21.51 -12.14 -5.58
CA LEU A 109 20.12 -12.61 -5.47
C LEU A 109 20.10 -14.14 -5.42
N PRO A 110 19.03 -14.76 -4.92
CA PRO A 110 18.81 -16.20 -5.05
C PRO A 110 18.89 -16.64 -6.51
N THR A 111 19.46 -17.83 -6.74
CA THR A 111 19.69 -18.35 -8.10
C THR A 111 18.43 -18.39 -8.96
N GLU A 112 17.31 -18.79 -8.35
CA GLU A 112 16.02 -18.86 -9.05
C GLU A 112 15.53 -17.48 -9.50
N VAL A 113 15.71 -16.46 -8.65
CA VAL A 113 15.36 -15.06 -9.00
C VAL A 113 16.26 -14.55 -10.13
N GLN A 114 17.56 -14.83 -10.06
CA GLN A 114 18.48 -14.46 -11.15
C GLN A 114 18.10 -15.13 -12.46
N LYS A 115 17.74 -16.42 -12.43
CA LYS A 115 17.31 -17.17 -13.62
C LYS A 115 16.02 -16.57 -14.18
N GLN A 116 14.99 -16.40 -13.35
CA GLN A 116 13.73 -15.76 -13.72
C GLN A 116 13.96 -14.40 -14.39
N ASN A 117 14.76 -13.52 -13.75
CA ASN A 117 15.00 -12.18 -14.26
C ASN A 117 15.66 -12.20 -15.63
N ARG A 118 16.63 -13.11 -15.86
CA ARG A 118 17.28 -13.27 -17.17
C ARG A 118 16.31 -13.77 -18.25
N GLU A 119 15.48 -14.77 -17.91
CA GLU A 119 14.49 -15.33 -18.85
C GLU A 119 13.45 -14.27 -19.25
N LEU A 120 12.98 -13.47 -18.30
CA LEU A 120 12.04 -12.38 -18.58
C LEU A 120 12.70 -11.25 -19.36
N ALA A 121 13.96 -10.90 -19.07
CA ALA A 121 14.69 -9.92 -19.85
C ALA A 121 14.87 -10.37 -21.32
N GLN A 122 15.14 -11.66 -21.54
CA GLN A 122 15.22 -12.22 -22.89
C GLN A 122 13.85 -12.24 -23.57
N LEU A 123 12.79 -12.66 -22.86
CA LEU A 123 11.41 -12.71 -23.39
C LEU A 123 10.91 -11.35 -23.86
N TYR A 124 11.22 -10.29 -23.10
CA TYR A 124 10.80 -8.92 -23.43
C TYR A 124 11.85 -8.10 -24.18
N GLU A 125 12.92 -8.76 -24.65
CA GLU A 125 13.98 -8.13 -25.45
C GLU A 125 14.61 -6.90 -24.78
N VAL A 126 14.86 -7.00 -23.47
CA VAL A 126 15.45 -5.92 -22.68
C VAL A 126 16.92 -5.75 -23.01
N MET A 127 17.29 -4.64 -23.65
CA MET A 127 18.64 -4.35 -24.13
C MET A 127 19.44 -3.44 -23.18
N GLY A 128 18.80 -2.85 -22.18
CA GLY A 128 19.45 -1.92 -21.26
C GLY A 128 18.59 -1.61 -20.03
N PHE A 129 19.09 -0.72 -19.17
CA PHE A 129 18.40 -0.34 -17.93
C PHE A 129 18.36 1.19 -17.75
N PRO A 130 17.29 1.72 -17.14
CA PRO A 130 16.06 1.03 -16.80
C PRO A 130 15.25 0.65 -18.05
N THR A 131 14.49 -0.43 -17.99
CA THR A 131 13.44 -0.76 -18.97
C THR A 131 12.17 -1.10 -18.19
N ILE A 132 11.06 -0.53 -18.63
CA ILE A 132 9.74 -0.80 -18.09
C ILE A 132 8.93 -1.59 -19.10
N VAL A 133 8.36 -2.72 -18.67
CA VAL A 133 7.39 -3.47 -19.45
C VAL A 133 6.08 -3.52 -18.68
N VAL A 134 4.97 -3.26 -19.35
CA VAL A 134 3.64 -3.33 -18.73
C VAL A 134 2.82 -4.40 -19.43
N LEU A 135 2.27 -5.31 -18.62
CA LEU A 135 1.35 -6.33 -19.08
C LEU A 135 -0.07 -5.98 -18.59
N ASN A 136 -1.06 -6.36 -19.38
CA ASN A 136 -2.45 -6.33 -18.91
C ASN A 136 -2.74 -7.51 -17.94
N SER A 137 -3.94 -7.55 -17.37
CA SER A 137 -4.35 -8.61 -16.45
C SER A 137 -4.38 -10.02 -17.08
N ASN A 138 -4.36 -10.13 -18.40
CA ASN A 138 -4.26 -11.39 -19.13
C ASN A 138 -2.80 -11.81 -19.41
N GLY A 139 -1.82 -11.02 -18.98
CA GLY A 139 -0.39 -11.29 -19.20
C GLY A 139 0.13 -10.87 -20.58
N GLN A 140 -0.64 -10.13 -21.35
CA GLN A 140 -0.21 -9.64 -22.66
C GLN A 140 0.57 -8.32 -22.50
N LYS A 141 1.70 -8.19 -23.18
CA LYS A 141 2.47 -6.95 -23.21
C LYS A 141 1.68 -5.85 -23.92
N VAL A 142 1.37 -4.77 -23.19
CA VAL A 142 0.64 -3.61 -23.71
C VAL A 142 1.48 -2.38 -23.86
N TRP A 143 2.67 -2.36 -23.22
CA TRP A 143 3.59 -1.22 -23.33
C TRP A 143 5.03 -1.60 -22.95
N GLN A 144 6.00 -0.91 -23.53
CA GLN A 144 7.40 -0.98 -23.15
C GLN A 144 8.04 0.39 -23.32
N PHE A 145 8.89 0.75 -22.39
CA PHE A 145 9.68 1.98 -22.43
C PHE A 145 11.10 1.72 -21.97
N ASP A 146 12.07 2.11 -22.80
CA ASP A 146 13.49 1.89 -22.56
C ASP A 146 14.17 3.21 -22.16
N GLY A 147 14.95 3.18 -21.10
CA GLY A 147 15.72 4.30 -20.61
C GLY A 147 15.00 5.18 -19.59
N TYR A 148 15.57 6.35 -19.31
CA TYR A 148 15.09 7.31 -18.33
C TYR A 148 13.95 8.17 -18.88
N PHE A 149 12.82 8.19 -18.18
CA PHE A 149 11.67 9.02 -18.55
C PHE A 149 11.83 10.43 -17.97
N SER A 150 12.06 11.43 -18.83
CA SER A 150 12.33 12.81 -18.43
C SER A 150 11.07 13.64 -18.16
N GLY A 151 9.88 13.15 -18.47
CA GLY A 151 8.60 13.88 -18.32
C GLY A 151 8.09 14.02 -16.88
N GLY A 152 8.76 13.40 -15.92
CA GLY A 152 8.37 13.40 -14.51
C GLY A 152 7.17 12.49 -14.19
N PRO A 153 6.76 12.41 -12.91
CA PRO A 153 5.77 11.44 -12.45
C PRO A 153 4.37 11.65 -13.03
N ASP A 154 3.95 12.88 -13.24
CA ASP A 154 2.61 13.18 -13.77
C ASP A 154 2.46 12.68 -15.20
N ALA A 155 3.39 13.03 -16.09
CA ALA A 155 3.37 12.60 -17.48
C ALA A 155 3.56 11.08 -17.60
N PHE A 156 4.35 10.47 -16.71
CA PHE A 156 4.53 9.03 -16.68
C PHE A 156 3.23 8.30 -16.30
N VAL A 157 2.56 8.76 -15.25
CA VAL A 157 1.25 8.24 -14.83
C VAL A 157 0.20 8.42 -15.93
N GLU A 158 0.19 9.56 -16.62
CA GLU A 158 -0.71 9.81 -17.74
C GLU A 158 -0.52 8.80 -18.89
N GLN A 159 0.72 8.36 -19.17
CA GLN A 159 0.95 7.29 -20.14
C GLN A 159 0.36 5.96 -19.66
N LEU A 160 0.58 5.60 -18.40
CA LEU A 160 0.08 4.35 -17.83
C LEU A 160 -1.46 4.29 -17.77
N GLN A 161 -2.12 5.42 -17.53
CA GLN A 161 -3.58 5.52 -17.51
C GLN A 161 -4.26 5.19 -18.84
N LYS A 162 -3.56 5.36 -19.95
CA LYS A 162 -4.07 5.09 -21.31
C LYS A 162 -3.99 3.61 -21.69
N LEU A 163 -3.32 2.78 -20.90
CA LEU A 163 -3.10 1.38 -21.23
C LEU A 163 -4.33 0.52 -20.92
N PRO A 164 -4.65 -0.45 -21.82
CA PRO A 164 -5.75 -1.37 -21.59
C PRO A 164 -5.43 -2.34 -20.44
N LYS A 165 -6.36 -2.51 -19.51
CA LYS A 165 -6.20 -3.43 -18.37
C LYS A 165 -6.58 -4.87 -18.69
N SER A 166 -7.30 -5.11 -19.77
CA SER A 166 -7.77 -6.41 -20.22
C SER A 166 -7.78 -6.49 -21.75
#